data_a4f68852e3b86a64c1fc407099056204
#
_entry.id   a4f68852e3b86a64c1fc407099056204
#
_cell.length_a   1.000
_cell.length_b   1.000
_cell.length_c   1.000
_cell.angle_alpha   90.00
_cell.angle_beta   90.00
_cell.angle_gamma   90.00
#
_symmetry.space_group_name_H-M   'P 1'
#
loop_
_entity.id
_entity.type
_entity.pdbx_description
1 polymer ?
#
loop_
_entity_poly.entity_id
_entity_poly.type
_entity_poly.pdbx_seq_one_letter_code
_entity_poly.pdbx_strand_id
1 'polypeptide(L)'
;MKQKMNQILCFVAFLAIGSIPVFGKPFAVGPYLGQTPPGPIAQVFAPGLICDTRPHQCEAFGHFSADGNTFCFRRLEYVYITENTDQGWTRPERIKSIPYRTGYCCLSADANSIYFVYSYDLSTKRYHPFRCQRTSDGWSDPQELGPSFSYSGAYAGFSLAANNSIYLFRSKPKGGGSGGGIFYAPYVNNTWPRLIKLPLFGTFPGIAPDESFMVFTAIRPEGLVETDLYLTLRRPDGTWTEARNMGPKINSGYFEFGARISPDKKYMFFTRSNGWFDNPYHDTSDIYWVDLKEHLPESYR
;
A
#
# COMPACT_ATOMS: atom_id res chain seq x y z
N MET A 1 4.98 83.88 -37.02
CA MET A 1 4.00 83.27 -36.14
C MET A 1 4.24 81.78 -36.17
N LYS A 2 4.84 81.18 -35.12
CA LYS A 2 5.09 79.72 -34.98
C LYS A 2 4.11 79.19 -33.97
N GLN A 3 3.22 78.31 -34.43
CA GLN A 3 2.28 77.62 -33.60
C GLN A 3 2.97 76.41 -32.91
N LYS A 4 3.01 76.40 -31.58
CA LYS A 4 3.49 75.26 -30.81
C LYS A 4 2.37 74.24 -30.65
N MET A 5 2.57 73.06 -31.16
CA MET A 5 1.69 71.89 -30.97
C MET A 5 2.08 71.14 -29.69
N ASN A 6 1.22 71.21 -28.68
CA ASN A 6 1.41 70.41 -27.43
C ASN A 6 0.97 69.00 -27.73
N GLN A 7 1.91 68.08 -27.66
CA GLN A 7 1.59 66.60 -27.60
C GLN A 7 1.29 66.17 -26.13
N ILE A 8 0.03 65.79 -25.92
CA ILE A 8 -0.38 65.15 -24.66
C ILE A 8 -0.05 63.65 -24.77
N LEU A 9 0.93 63.23 -24.00
CA LEU A 9 1.26 61.79 -23.86
C LEU A 9 0.26 61.19 -22.89
N CYS A 10 -0.69 60.37 -23.35
CA CYS A 10 -1.52 59.52 -22.51
C CYS A 10 -0.72 58.25 -22.12
N PHE A 11 -0.33 58.19 -20.85
CA PHE A 11 0.15 56.94 -20.27
C PHE A 11 -1.05 56.03 -20.00
N VAL A 12 -1.20 54.96 -20.78
CA VAL A 12 -2.10 53.85 -20.46
C VAL A 12 -1.36 52.91 -19.56
N ALA A 13 -1.65 52.94 -18.25
CA ALA A 13 -1.17 51.95 -17.32
C ALA A 13 -1.92 50.62 -17.55
N PHE A 14 -1.25 49.63 -18.12
CA PHE A 14 -1.74 48.25 -18.12
C PHE A 14 -1.64 47.68 -16.69
N LEU A 15 -2.74 47.64 -15.96
CA LEU A 15 -2.89 46.83 -14.79
C LEU A 15 -2.90 45.36 -15.25
N ALA A 16 -1.78 44.67 -15.08
CA ALA A 16 -1.74 43.23 -15.16
C ALA A 16 -2.56 42.67 -14.00
N ILE A 17 -3.81 42.32 -14.26
CA ILE A 17 -4.62 41.50 -13.32
C ILE A 17 -4.02 40.12 -13.37
N GLY A 18 -3.07 39.86 -12.43
CA GLY A 18 -2.59 38.51 -12.17
C GLY A 18 -3.79 37.66 -11.79
N SER A 19 -4.12 36.69 -12.60
CA SER A 19 -5.09 35.65 -12.24
C SER A 19 -4.60 34.96 -10.98
N ILE A 20 -5.22 35.23 -9.83
CA ILE A 20 -5.03 34.44 -8.61
C ILE A 20 -5.53 33.04 -8.96
N PRO A 21 -4.67 32.02 -8.89
CA PRO A 21 -5.14 30.67 -9.14
C PRO A 21 -6.23 30.37 -8.11
N VAL A 22 -7.43 30.10 -8.57
CA VAL A 22 -8.51 29.57 -7.72
C VAL A 22 -8.14 28.15 -7.40
N PHE A 23 -7.41 27.96 -6.30
CA PHE A 23 -7.14 26.64 -5.76
C PHE A 23 -8.49 26.03 -5.36
N GLY A 24 -8.86 24.94 -6.01
CA GLY A 24 -10.02 24.16 -5.63
C GLY A 24 -9.90 23.72 -4.16
N LYS A 25 -11.05 23.55 -3.47
CA LYS A 25 -11.05 23.02 -2.09
C LYS A 25 -10.25 21.72 -2.02
N PRO A 26 -9.33 21.54 -1.05
CA PRO A 26 -8.57 20.31 -0.90
C PRO A 26 -9.49 19.10 -0.76
N PHE A 27 -9.03 17.94 -1.20
CA PHE A 27 -9.79 16.69 -1.13
C PHE A 27 -10.00 16.27 0.34
N ALA A 28 -8.95 16.39 1.17
CA ALA A 28 -9.00 16.22 2.61
C ALA A 28 -7.87 17.04 3.26
N VAL A 29 -7.93 17.27 4.58
CA VAL A 29 -6.95 18.03 5.35
C VAL A 29 -6.60 17.28 6.63
N GLY A 30 -5.31 17.26 7.00
CA GLY A 30 -4.81 16.66 8.22
C GLY A 30 -4.22 15.26 8.02
N PRO A 31 -3.60 14.69 9.07
CA PRO A 31 -3.02 13.35 9.04
C PRO A 31 -4.06 12.30 8.65
N TYR A 32 -3.61 11.21 8.02
CA TYR A 32 -4.49 10.09 7.63
C TYR A 32 -5.74 10.53 6.87
N LEU A 33 -5.59 11.46 5.90
CA LEU A 33 -6.70 12.06 5.13
C LEU A 33 -7.76 12.75 6.04
N GLY A 34 -7.34 13.31 7.17
CA GLY A 34 -8.23 14.00 8.12
C GLY A 34 -9.17 13.07 8.87
N GLN A 35 -8.90 11.77 8.90
CA GLN A 35 -9.74 10.81 9.62
C GLN A 35 -9.47 10.88 11.12
N THR A 36 -10.53 10.72 11.91
CA THR A 36 -10.38 10.48 13.35
C THR A 36 -9.74 9.11 13.57
N PRO A 37 -8.63 9.04 14.36
CA PRO A 37 -7.98 7.77 14.61
C PRO A 37 -8.93 6.70 15.16
N PRO A 38 -8.76 5.43 14.73
CA PRO A 38 -9.60 4.33 15.17
C PRO A 38 -9.28 3.95 16.61
N GLY A 39 -10.21 3.24 17.25
CA GLY A 39 -9.95 2.53 18.50
C GLY A 39 -9.39 1.10 18.25
N PRO A 40 -9.53 0.22 19.27
CA PRO A 40 -9.03 -1.15 19.18
C PRO A 40 -9.90 -2.09 18.32
N ILE A 41 -11.02 -1.62 17.81
CA ILE A 41 -11.91 -2.36 16.90
C ILE A 41 -11.73 -1.82 15.48
N ALA A 42 -11.50 -2.73 14.54
CA ALA A 42 -11.30 -2.37 13.14
C ALA A 42 -12.52 -1.66 12.53
N GLN A 43 -12.28 -0.58 11.82
CA GLN A 43 -13.29 0.20 11.11
C GLN A 43 -12.81 0.58 9.70
N VAL A 44 -13.75 0.93 8.82
CA VAL A 44 -13.44 1.34 7.43
C VAL A 44 -12.58 2.60 7.44
N PHE A 45 -11.52 2.61 6.64
CA PHE A 45 -10.65 3.76 6.46
C PHE A 45 -11.22 4.74 5.43
N ALA A 46 -11.30 6.01 5.79
CA ALA A 46 -11.69 7.12 4.93
C ALA A 46 -12.94 6.82 4.04
N PRO A 47 -14.09 6.47 4.65
CA PRO A 47 -15.31 6.16 3.92
C PRO A 47 -15.78 7.38 3.11
N GLY A 48 -16.15 7.14 1.85
CA GLY A 48 -16.54 8.18 0.89
C GLY A 48 -15.39 9.00 0.30
N LEU A 49 -14.15 8.88 0.83
CA LEU A 49 -12.93 9.47 0.27
C LEU A 49 -12.09 8.43 -0.47
N ILE A 50 -11.71 7.37 0.23
CA ILE A 50 -10.93 6.25 -0.30
C ILE A 50 -11.84 5.05 -0.50
N CYS A 51 -12.47 4.54 0.55
CA CYS A 51 -13.40 3.42 0.42
C CYS A 51 -14.76 3.92 -0.10
N ASP A 52 -15.15 3.38 -1.24
CA ASP A 52 -16.39 3.72 -1.93
C ASP A 52 -17.49 2.77 -1.46
N THR A 53 -18.55 3.30 -0.88
CA THR A 53 -19.67 2.48 -0.38
C THR A 53 -20.57 1.90 -1.46
N ARG A 54 -20.30 2.17 -2.73
CA ARG A 54 -21.06 1.61 -3.85
C ARG A 54 -20.75 0.13 -4.09
N PRO A 55 -21.72 -0.68 -4.50
CA PRO A 55 -21.46 -2.07 -4.86
C PRO A 55 -20.36 -2.21 -5.94
N HIS A 56 -19.61 -3.30 -5.88
CA HIS A 56 -18.53 -3.64 -6.83
C HIS A 56 -17.36 -2.64 -6.89
N GLN A 57 -17.17 -1.84 -5.85
CA GLN A 57 -15.93 -1.11 -5.65
C GLN A 57 -15.05 -1.92 -4.70
N CYS A 58 -13.82 -2.14 -5.11
CA CYS A 58 -12.85 -2.96 -4.38
C CYS A 58 -11.61 -2.15 -4.11
N GLU A 59 -11.48 -1.64 -2.90
CA GLU A 59 -10.26 -1.02 -2.41
C GLU A 59 -9.44 -2.01 -1.58
N ALA A 60 -8.12 -2.02 -1.78
CA ALA A 60 -7.23 -2.94 -1.10
C ALA A 60 -5.81 -2.38 -0.95
N PHE A 61 -5.04 -2.95 -0.02
CA PHE A 61 -3.60 -2.72 0.15
C PHE A 61 -3.22 -1.27 0.41
N GLY A 62 -4.03 -0.54 1.19
CA GLY A 62 -3.74 0.84 1.58
C GLY A 62 -2.45 0.95 2.36
N HIS A 63 -1.53 1.85 1.95
CA HIS A 63 -0.21 1.99 2.51
C HIS A 63 0.26 3.43 2.51
N PHE A 64 0.82 3.89 3.64
CA PHE A 64 1.42 5.22 3.79
C PHE A 64 2.94 5.17 3.59
N SER A 65 3.52 6.25 3.03
CA SER A 65 4.96 6.54 3.11
C SER A 65 5.41 6.79 4.54
N ALA A 66 6.73 6.73 4.80
CA ALA A 66 7.27 6.88 6.16
C ALA A 66 6.98 8.26 6.79
N ASP A 67 6.88 9.30 5.99
CA ASP A 67 6.52 10.65 6.43
C ASP A 67 5.00 10.86 6.60
N GLY A 68 4.18 9.85 6.22
CA GLY A 68 2.73 9.90 6.28
C GLY A 68 2.06 10.80 5.24
N ASN A 69 2.83 11.35 4.28
CA ASN A 69 2.33 12.33 3.31
C ASN A 69 1.95 11.74 1.95
N THR A 70 2.21 10.46 1.73
CA THR A 70 1.77 9.77 0.51
C THR A 70 0.99 8.52 0.89
N PHE A 71 -0.16 8.33 0.28
CA PHE A 71 -0.97 7.12 0.45
C PHE A 71 -1.21 6.47 -0.90
N CYS A 72 -0.85 5.20 -1.04
CA CYS A 72 -1.18 4.41 -2.20
C CYS A 72 -2.11 3.25 -1.85
N PHE A 73 -2.92 2.86 -2.81
CA PHE A 73 -3.87 1.76 -2.66
C PHE A 73 -4.26 1.20 -4.03
N ARG A 74 -4.80 0.00 -4.02
CA ARG A 74 -5.44 -0.57 -5.21
C ARG A 74 -6.94 -0.27 -5.16
N ARG A 75 -7.49 0.20 -6.28
CA ARG A 75 -8.94 0.25 -6.53
C ARG A 75 -9.23 -0.53 -7.79
N LEU A 76 -10.12 -1.53 -7.68
CA LEU A 76 -10.30 -2.54 -8.73
C LEU A 76 -8.94 -3.17 -9.10
N GLU A 77 -8.52 -3.04 -10.33
CA GLU A 77 -7.29 -3.62 -10.87
C GLU A 77 -6.17 -2.57 -11.11
N TYR A 78 -6.30 -1.35 -10.55
CA TYR A 78 -5.37 -0.25 -10.76
C TYR A 78 -4.80 0.28 -9.45
N VAL A 79 -3.58 0.80 -9.52
CA VAL A 79 -2.91 1.47 -8.40
C VAL A 79 -3.20 2.96 -8.45
N TYR A 80 -3.62 3.49 -7.32
CA TYR A 80 -3.89 4.91 -7.09
C TYR A 80 -2.96 5.46 -6.03
N ILE A 81 -2.70 6.75 -6.13
CA ILE A 81 -1.89 7.51 -5.20
C ILE A 81 -2.57 8.84 -4.86
N THR A 82 -2.42 9.29 -3.63
CA THR A 82 -2.79 10.63 -3.17
C THR A 82 -1.67 11.18 -2.30
N GLU A 83 -1.46 12.48 -2.34
CA GLU A 83 -0.35 13.16 -1.67
C GLU A 83 -0.87 14.33 -0.84
N ASN A 84 -0.31 14.48 0.36
CA ASN A 84 -0.56 15.63 1.22
C ASN A 84 0.43 16.75 0.88
N THR A 85 -0.09 17.83 0.36
CA THR A 85 0.65 19.04 -0.02
C THR A 85 0.36 20.17 0.97
N ASP A 86 0.99 21.30 0.81
CA ASP A 86 0.67 22.52 1.57
C ASP A 86 -0.79 22.96 1.43
N GLN A 87 -1.48 22.48 0.39
CA GLN A 87 -2.90 22.73 0.15
C GLN A 87 -3.82 21.62 0.69
N GLY A 88 -3.27 20.62 1.36
CA GLY A 88 -3.95 19.40 1.81
C GLY A 88 -3.83 18.25 0.80
N TRP A 89 -4.62 17.20 1.01
CA TRP A 89 -4.58 15.99 0.19
C TRP A 89 -5.14 16.21 -1.21
N THR A 90 -4.40 15.72 -2.19
CA THR A 90 -4.87 15.67 -3.58
C THR A 90 -5.98 14.63 -3.74
N ARG A 91 -6.78 14.71 -4.81
CA ARG A 91 -7.65 13.59 -5.19
C ARG A 91 -6.79 12.40 -5.62
N PRO A 92 -7.18 11.16 -5.25
CA PRO A 92 -6.46 9.99 -5.71
C PRO A 92 -6.38 9.92 -7.24
N GLU A 93 -5.16 9.78 -7.76
CA GLU A 93 -4.90 9.64 -9.18
C GLU A 93 -4.34 8.25 -9.50
N ARG A 94 -4.76 7.72 -10.65
CA ARG A 94 -4.23 6.45 -11.14
C ARG A 94 -2.80 6.64 -11.63
N ILE A 95 -1.90 5.74 -11.24
CA ILE A 95 -0.55 5.67 -11.80
C ILE A 95 -0.62 5.00 -13.18
N LYS A 96 -0.48 5.80 -14.23
CA LYS A 96 -0.71 5.38 -15.62
C LYS A 96 0.34 4.38 -16.13
N SER A 97 1.58 4.45 -15.66
CA SER A 97 2.66 3.55 -16.03
C SER A 97 2.49 2.14 -15.45
N ILE A 98 1.68 1.98 -14.39
CA ILE A 98 1.41 0.65 -13.82
C ILE A 98 0.28 -0.03 -14.59
N PRO A 99 0.51 -1.25 -15.12
CA PRO A 99 -0.46 -1.94 -15.97
C PRO A 99 -1.77 -2.29 -15.26
N TYR A 100 -2.81 -2.53 -16.03
CA TYR A 100 -4.05 -3.17 -15.59
C TYR A 100 -3.77 -4.59 -15.05
N ARG A 101 -4.55 -5.03 -14.06
CA ARG A 101 -4.38 -6.31 -13.35
C ARG A 101 -3.09 -6.39 -12.53
N THR A 102 -2.68 -5.26 -11.99
CA THR A 102 -1.67 -5.24 -10.93
C THR A 102 -2.26 -5.80 -9.64
N GLY A 103 -1.59 -6.79 -9.08
CA GLY A 103 -2.04 -7.45 -7.85
C GLY A 103 -1.81 -6.59 -6.61
N TYR A 104 -0.66 -6.74 -5.98
CA TYR A 104 -0.34 -6.14 -4.69
C TYR A 104 0.59 -4.95 -4.91
N CYS A 105 0.32 -3.82 -4.26
CA CYS A 105 1.18 -2.64 -4.32
C CYS A 105 1.74 -2.26 -2.94
N CYS A 106 2.92 -1.65 -2.94
CA CYS A 106 3.58 -1.15 -1.75
C CYS A 106 4.52 0.01 -2.10
N LEU A 107 4.48 1.10 -1.32
CA LEU A 107 5.44 2.21 -1.43
C LEU A 107 6.75 1.88 -0.73
N SER A 108 7.87 2.42 -1.23
CA SER A 108 9.07 2.58 -0.42
C SER A 108 8.84 3.60 0.70
N ALA A 109 9.67 3.55 1.74
CA ALA A 109 9.58 4.46 2.88
C ALA A 109 9.65 5.95 2.45
N ASP A 110 10.49 6.27 1.48
CA ASP A 110 10.70 7.61 0.93
C ASP A 110 9.69 8.02 -0.15
N ALA A 111 8.68 7.19 -0.43
CA ALA A 111 7.68 7.36 -1.50
C ALA A 111 8.26 7.50 -2.92
N ASN A 112 9.56 7.21 -3.14
CA ASN A 112 10.21 7.33 -4.44
C ASN A 112 10.13 6.07 -5.31
N SER A 113 9.60 4.97 -4.76
CA SER A 113 9.37 3.74 -5.51
C SER A 113 8.03 3.11 -5.15
N ILE A 114 7.36 2.56 -6.14
CA ILE A 114 6.20 1.67 -5.94
C ILE A 114 6.58 0.28 -6.43
N TYR A 115 6.39 -0.69 -5.56
CA TYR A 115 6.58 -2.10 -5.83
C TYR A 115 5.22 -2.76 -6.01
N PHE A 116 5.14 -3.68 -6.96
CA PHE A 116 3.89 -4.40 -7.24
C PHE A 116 4.17 -5.74 -7.89
N VAL A 117 3.18 -6.61 -7.92
CA VAL A 117 3.25 -7.85 -8.70
C VAL A 117 2.33 -7.75 -9.91
N TYR A 118 2.82 -8.20 -11.04
CA TYR A 118 2.13 -8.15 -12.30
C TYR A 118 2.37 -9.41 -13.12
N SER A 119 1.39 -9.83 -13.90
CA SER A 119 1.50 -10.92 -14.86
C SER A 119 1.23 -10.42 -16.27
N TYR A 120 2.24 -10.40 -17.11
CA TYR A 120 2.10 -10.10 -18.54
C TYR A 120 1.66 -11.33 -19.36
N ASP A 121 1.65 -12.52 -18.77
CA ASP A 121 1.14 -13.74 -19.37
C ASP A 121 0.00 -14.32 -18.52
N LEU A 122 -1.22 -13.98 -18.91
CA LEU A 122 -2.43 -14.40 -18.21
C LEU A 122 -2.67 -15.91 -18.31
N SER A 123 -2.11 -16.57 -19.32
CA SER A 123 -2.26 -18.02 -19.51
C SER A 123 -1.50 -18.80 -18.44
N THR A 124 -0.38 -18.25 -17.99
CA THR A 124 0.46 -18.88 -16.97
C THR A 124 0.11 -18.45 -15.55
N LYS A 125 -0.62 -17.34 -15.39
CA LYS A 125 -0.91 -16.69 -14.07
C LYS A 125 0.36 -16.52 -13.23
N ARG A 126 1.49 -16.19 -13.86
CA ARG A 126 2.76 -15.93 -13.19
C ARG A 126 2.84 -14.46 -12.83
N TYR A 127 2.79 -14.17 -11.56
CA TYR A 127 2.92 -12.82 -11.04
C TYR A 127 4.35 -12.60 -10.57
N HIS A 128 5.05 -11.67 -11.22
CA HIS A 128 6.41 -11.28 -10.88
C HIS A 128 6.46 -9.92 -10.22
N PRO A 129 7.45 -9.65 -9.34
CA PRO A 129 7.60 -8.36 -8.71
C PRO A 129 8.29 -7.35 -9.61
N PHE A 130 7.69 -6.17 -9.70
CA PHE A 130 8.16 -5.01 -10.44
C PHE A 130 8.30 -3.80 -9.54
N ARG A 131 9.04 -2.80 -10.03
CA ARG A 131 9.17 -1.48 -9.43
C ARG A 131 8.98 -0.41 -10.50
N CYS A 132 8.24 0.66 -10.17
CA CYS A 132 8.33 1.96 -10.81
C CYS A 132 9.02 2.95 -9.88
N GLN A 133 9.82 3.84 -10.42
CA GLN A 133 10.49 4.91 -9.69
C GLN A 133 9.84 6.25 -10.01
N ARG A 134 9.81 7.14 -9.03
CA ARG A 134 9.34 8.52 -9.24
C ARG A 134 10.31 9.26 -10.16
N THR A 135 9.77 10.05 -11.07
CA THR A 135 10.49 10.91 -12.01
C THR A 135 9.96 12.34 -11.91
N SER A 136 10.59 13.30 -12.59
CA SER A 136 10.05 14.66 -12.71
C SER A 136 8.64 14.71 -13.29
N ASP A 137 8.31 13.78 -14.16
CA ASP A 137 7.06 13.78 -14.95
C ASP A 137 6.04 12.72 -14.46
N GLY A 138 6.30 12.12 -13.27
CA GLY A 138 5.44 11.11 -12.67
C GLY A 138 6.17 9.83 -12.28
N TRP A 139 5.95 8.73 -12.98
CA TRP A 139 6.49 7.41 -12.64
C TRP A 139 7.10 6.74 -13.87
N SER A 140 8.26 6.11 -13.67
CA SER A 140 8.95 5.35 -14.73
C SER A 140 8.14 4.17 -15.23
N ASP A 141 8.53 3.62 -16.36
CA ASP A 141 8.06 2.31 -16.79
C ASP A 141 8.43 1.22 -15.78
N PRO A 142 7.64 0.13 -15.69
CA PRO A 142 7.88 -0.98 -14.79
C PRO A 142 9.21 -1.69 -15.08
N GLN A 143 9.96 -1.99 -14.04
CA GLN A 143 11.19 -2.76 -14.08
C GLN A 143 11.10 -3.98 -13.17
N GLU A 144 11.50 -5.16 -13.61
CA GLU A 144 11.60 -6.34 -12.76
C GLU A 144 12.65 -6.15 -11.67
N LEU A 145 12.44 -6.75 -10.49
CA LEU A 145 13.34 -6.60 -9.34
C LEU A 145 14.67 -7.36 -9.47
N GLY A 146 14.89 -8.05 -10.58
CA GLY A 146 16.15 -8.73 -10.88
C GLY A 146 16.17 -10.22 -10.52
N PRO A 147 17.35 -10.87 -10.68
CA PRO A 147 17.45 -12.32 -10.79
C PRO A 147 17.06 -13.08 -9.53
N SER A 148 17.19 -12.51 -8.34
CA SER A 148 16.77 -13.16 -7.08
C SER A 148 15.27 -13.45 -7.04
N PHE A 149 14.48 -12.73 -7.83
CA PHE A 149 13.03 -12.91 -7.96
C PHE A 149 12.63 -13.71 -9.20
N SER A 150 13.61 -14.25 -9.95
CA SER A 150 13.34 -15.14 -11.08
C SER A 150 12.85 -16.50 -10.57
N TYR A 151 11.58 -16.80 -10.80
CA TYR A 151 10.92 -17.99 -10.25
C TYR A 151 9.78 -18.46 -11.17
N SER A 152 9.59 -19.76 -11.26
CA SER A 152 8.57 -20.35 -12.13
C SER A 152 7.15 -20.36 -11.55
N GLY A 153 6.98 -19.99 -10.29
CA GLY A 153 5.67 -19.83 -9.61
C GLY A 153 5.21 -18.37 -9.59
N ALA A 154 4.25 -18.07 -8.74
CA ALA A 154 3.72 -16.73 -8.55
C ALA A 154 4.18 -16.13 -7.22
N TYR A 155 4.31 -14.81 -7.19
CA TYR A 155 4.48 -14.03 -5.97
C TYR A 155 3.15 -13.37 -5.59
N ALA A 156 2.92 -13.25 -4.28
CA ALA A 156 1.74 -12.56 -3.75
C ALA A 156 2.07 -11.92 -2.40
N GLY A 157 1.36 -10.85 -2.07
CA GLY A 157 1.54 -10.13 -0.81
C GLY A 157 2.97 -9.58 -0.69
N PHE A 158 3.08 -8.29 -0.73
CA PHE A 158 4.36 -7.59 -0.75
C PHE A 158 4.37 -6.59 0.40
N SER A 159 5.40 -6.58 1.22
CA SER A 159 5.58 -5.50 2.20
C SER A 159 7.05 -5.18 2.36
N LEU A 160 7.34 -3.90 2.62
CA LEU A 160 8.69 -3.38 2.82
C LEU A 160 8.86 -2.92 4.25
N ALA A 161 10.02 -3.26 4.84
CA ALA A 161 10.51 -2.62 6.04
C ALA A 161 11.16 -1.24 5.70
N ALA A 162 11.40 -0.40 6.71
CA ALA A 162 12.01 0.92 6.51
C ALA A 162 13.42 0.86 5.91
N ASN A 163 14.12 -0.25 6.08
CA ASN A 163 15.43 -0.52 5.50
C ASN A 163 15.38 -1.08 4.06
N ASN A 164 14.22 -1.04 3.40
CA ASN A 164 13.95 -1.61 2.08
C ASN A 164 14.03 -3.14 1.97
N SER A 165 14.16 -3.86 3.08
CA SER A 165 14.00 -5.31 3.07
C SER A 165 12.57 -5.69 2.65
N ILE A 166 12.44 -6.72 1.82
CA ILE A 166 11.17 -7.17 1.29
C ILE A 166 10.70 -8.43 2.03
N TYR A 167 9.44 -8.44 2.41
CA TYR A 167 8.70 -9.62 2.86
C TYR A 167 7.60 -9.93 1.87
N LEU A 168 7.52 -11.17 1.40
CA LEU A 168 6.57 -11.56 0.37
C LEU A 168 6.16 -13.03 0.52
N PHE A 169 5.02 -13.36 -0.06
CA PHE A 169 4.62 -14.76 -0.25
C PHE A 169 5.03 -15.24 -1.65
N ARG A 170 5.54 -16.46 -1.72
CA ARG A 170 5.81 -17.19 -2.95
C ARG A 170 4.99 -18.46 -2.99
N SER A 171 4.22 -18.67 -4.05
CA SER A 171 3.44 -19.89 -4.24
C SER A 171 4.34 -21.10 -4.51
N LYS A 172 3.78 -22.31 -4.44
CA LYS A 172 4.47 -23.51 -4.97
C LYS A 172 4.56 -23.42 -6.50
N PRO A 173 5.60 -24.00 -7.12
CA PRO A 173 5.64 -24.15 -8.58
C PRO A 173 4.45 -24.97 -9.09
N LYS A 174 4.03 -24.74 -10.33
CA LYS A 174 3.11 -25.65 -11.02
C LYS A 174 3.77 -27.03 -11.10
N GLY A 175 3.07 -28.09 -10.70
CA GLY A 175 3.60 -29.46 -10.67
C GLY A 175 4.03 -29.95 -9.28
N GLY A 176 3.85 -29.12 -8.23
CA GLY A 176 4.14 -29.50 -6.84
C GLY A 176 5.54 -29.10 -6.38
N GLY A 177 5.92 -29.53 -5.19
CA GLY A 177 7.21 -29.22 -4.58
C GLY A 177 7.10 -28.36 -3.31
N SER A 178 8.23 -28.17 -2.60
CA SER A 178 8.31 -27.52 -1.28
C SER A 178 8.51 -26.00 -1.32
N GLY A 179 8.31 -25.34 -2.47
CA GLY A 179 8.76 -23.96 -2.71
C GLY A 179 7.89 -22.82 -2.16
N GLY A 180 6.68 -23.10 -1.63
CA GLY A 180 5.77 -22.05 -1.14
C GLY A 180 6.07 -21.58 0.28
N GLY A 181 5.61 -20.35 0.62
CA GLY A 181 5.67 -19.77 1.95
C GLY A 181 6.03 -18.29 1.98
N ILE A 182 6.23 -17.75 3.17
CA ILE A 182 6.69 -16.38 3.37
C ILE A 182 8.21 -16.35 3.24
N PHE A 183 8.71 -15.39 2.49
CA PHE A 183 10.13 -15.16 2.24
C PHE A 183 10.54 -13.76 2.67
N TYR A 184 11.78 -13.64 3.08
CA TYR A 184 12.49 -12.41 3.39
C TYR A 184 13.62 -12.21 2.39
N ALA A 185 13.71 -11.01 1.83
CA ALA A 185 14.78 -10.58 0.96
C ALA A 185 15.49 -9.39 1.62
N PRO A 186 16.69 -9.58 2.19
CA PRO A 186 17.46 -8.48 2.77
C PRO A 186 17.90 -7.50 1.68
N TYR A 187 17.85 -6.19 1.99
CA TYR A 187 18.37 -5.15 1.11
C TYR A 187 19.81 -4.84 1.49
N VAL A 188 20.74 -5.16 0.62
CA VAL A 188 22.18 -5.02 0.86
C VAL A 188 22.84 -4.45 -0.40
N ASN A 189 23.64 -3.40 -0.26
CA ASN A 189 24.33 -2.74 -1.38
C ASN A 189 23.40 -2.40 -2.55
N ASN A 190 22.25 -1.80 -2.25
CA ASN A 190 21.21 -1.39 -3.21
C ASN A 190 20.58 -2.54 -4.01
N THR A 191 20.65 -3.76 -3.52
CA THR A 191 20.07 -4.94 -4.17
C THR A 191 19.44 -5.91 -3.16
N TRP A 192 18.71 -6.90 -3.67
CA TRP A 192 18.20 -8.03 -2.89
C TRP A 192 18.92 -9.31 -3.34
N PRO A 193 20.08 -9.66 -2.73
CA PRO A 193 20.94 -10.72 -3.25
C PRO A 193 20.34 -12.12 -3.14
N ARG A 194 19.35 -12.33 -2.27
CA ARG A 194 18.75 -13.65 -2.03
C ARG A 194 17.36 -13.55 -1.41
N LEU A 195 16.56 -14.64 -1.54
CA LEU A 195 15.34 -14.87 -0.79
C LEU A 195 15.58 -15.94 0.26
N ILE A 196 15.20 -15.66 1.51
CA ILE A 196 15.30 -16.56 2.65
C ILE A 196 13.88 -16.98 3.05
N LYS A 197 13.58 -18.27 3.05
CA LYS A 197 12.29 -18.76 3.49
C LYS A 197 12.19 -18.66 5.01
N LEU A 198 11.09 -18.04 5.49
CA LEU A 198 10.79 -17.98 6.92
C LEU A 198 10.03 -19.22 7.39
N PRO A 199 10.20 -19.62 8.65
CA PRO A 199 9.49 -20.76 9.25
C PRO A 199 8.05 -20.36 9.66
N LEU A 200 7.34 -19.64 8.79
CA LEU A 200 5.99 -19.14 9.02
C LEU A 200 5.05 -19.72 7.97
N PHE A 201 3.87 -20.11 8.43
CA PHE A 201 2.82 -20.65 7.57
C PHE A 201 1.73 -19.60 7.37
N GLY A 202 1.66 -19.02 6.17
CA GLY A 202 0.69 -17.99 5.83
C GLY A 202 1.02 -17.31 4.50
N THR A 203 0.24 -16.28 4.20
CA THR A 203 0.32 -15.47 2.97
C THR A 203 0.26 -13.98 3.33
N PHE A 204 0.46 -13.09 2.38
CA PHE A 204 0.28 -11.65 2.53
C PHE A 204 0.97 -11.03 3.76
N PRO A 205 2.29 -11.20 3.93
CA PRO A 205 2.99 -10.62 5.07
C PRO A 205 2.93 -9.10 5.06
N GLY A 206 2.65 -8.49 6.22
CA GLY A 206 2.73 -7.08 6.54
C GLY A 206 3.75 -6.88 7.64
N ILE A 207 4.98 -6.48 7.28
CA ILE A 207 6.07 -6.27 8.22
C ILE A 207 5.98 -4.90 8.89
N ALA A 208 6.33 -4.82 10.17
CA ALA A 208 6.56 -3.54 10.84
C ALA A 208 7.76 -2.81 10.23
N PRO A 209 7.79 -1.45 10.21
CA PRO A 209 8.89 -0.68 9.64
C PRO A 209 10.27 -1.05 10.19
N ASP A 210 10.35 -1.37 11.47
CA ASP A 210 11.58 -1.78 12.19
C ASP A 210 11.80 -3.29 12.23
N GLU A 211 11.00 -4.07 11.50
CA GLU A 211 11.02 -5.53 11.46
C GLU A 211 10.73 -6.22 12.81
N SER A 212 10.21 -5.51 13.81
CA SER A 212 9.97 -6.03 15.16
C SER A 212 8.82 -7.03 15.24
N PHE A 213 7.83 -6.92 14.37
CA PHE A 213 6.70 -7.85 14.27
C PHE A 213 6.17 -7.94 12.85
N MET A 214 5.38 -8.97 12.59
CA MET A 214 4.72 -9.21 11.31
C MET A 214 3.27 -9.62 11.53
N VAL A 215 2.37 -9.09 10.72
CA VAL A 215 1.01 -9.58 10.57
C VAL A 215 0.88 -10.26 9.22
N PHE A 216 0.26 -11.42 9.17
CA PHE A 216 0.07 -12.15 7.92
C PHE A 216 -1.28 -12.87 7.90
N THR A 217 -1.72 -13.27 6.75
CA THR A 217 -2.98 -13.98 6.53
C THR A 217 -2.74 -15.49 6.62
N ALA A 218 -3.56 -16.20 7.37
CA ALA A 218 -3.52 -17.66 7.43
C ALA A 218 -4.90 -18.28 7.62
N ILE A 219 -5.02 -19.54 7.20
CA ILE A 219 -6.17 -20.40 7.49
C ILE A 219 -5.75 -21.32 8.61
N ARG A 220 -6.47 -21.27 9.73
CA ARG A 220 -6.21 -22.15 10.88
C ARG A 220 -7.53 -22.57 11.53
N PRO A 221 -7.53 -23.73 12.28
CA PRO A 221 -8.74 -24.23 12.90
C PRO A 221 -9.43 -23.24 13.85
N GLU A 222 -8.65 -22.38 14.52
CA GLU A 222 -9.14 -21.34 15.44
C GLU A 222 -9.58 -20.06 14.73
N GLY A 223 -9.42 -19.96 13.42
CA GLY A 223 -9.89 -18.82 12.62
C GLY A 223 -11.41 -18.75 12.54
N LEU A 224 -11.95 -17.55 12.37
CA LEU A 224 -13.40 -17.33 12.27
C LEU A 224 -13.97 -17.74 10.90
N VAL A 225 -13.14 -17.63 9.87
CA VAL A 225 -13.43 -18.00 8.48
C VAL A 225 -12.19 -18.57 7.80
N GLU A 226 -12.23 -18.69 6.48
CA GLU A 226 -11.15 -19.27 5.68
C GLU A 226 -9.82 -18.50 5.80
N THR A 227 -9.84 -17.17 6.00
CA THR A 227 -8.61 -16.37 6.17
C THR A 227 -8.75 -15.31 7.26
N ASP A 228 -7.88 -15.39 8.23
CA ASP A 228 -7.73 -14.46 9.36
C ASP A 228 -6.35 -13.82 9.37
N LEU A 229 -6.22 -12.69 10.07
CA LEU A 229 -4.95 -12.05 10.38
C LEU A 229 -4.33 -12.65 11.63
N TYR A 230 -3.04 -12.99 11.55
CA TYR A 230 -2.22 -13.53 12.62
C TYR A 230 -1.00 -12.65 12.86
N LEU A 231 -0.65 -12.48 14.12
CA LEU A 231 0.50 -11.69 14.57
C LEU A 231 1.61 -12.61 15.05
N THR A 232 2.85 -12.33 14.63
CA THR A 232 4.08 -12.92 15.19
C THR A 232 5.06 -11.81 15.54
N LEU A 233 5.83 -12.01 16.60
CA LEU A 233 6.82 -11.06 17.12
C LEU A 233 8.23 -11.57 16.81
N ARG A 234 9.16 -10.66 16.50
CA ARG A 234 10.55 -11.00 16.29
C ARG A 234 11.29 -10.95 17.63
N ARG A 235 11.96 -12.04 17.99
CA ARG A 235 12.78 -12.09 19.21
C ARG A 235 14.13 -11.42 18.99
N PRO A 236 14.85 -11.04 20.07
CA PRO A 236 16.21 -10.47 19.97
C PRO A 236 17.22 -11.34 19.21
N ASP A 237 17.04 -12.66 19.22
CA ASP A 237 17.86 -13.61 18.47
C ASP A 237 17.51 -13.68 16.96
N GLY A 238 16.52 -12.88 16.51
CA GLY A 238 16.05 -12.82 15.13
C GLY A 238 15.02 -13.89 14.77
N THR A 239 14.66 -14.80 15.68
CA THR A 239 13.60 -15.79 15.46
C THR A 239 12.21 -15.18 15.65
N TRP A 240 11.19 -15.88 15.17
CA TRP A 240 9.79 -15.46 15.29
C TRP A 240 9.08 -16.24 16.39
N THR A 241 8.15 -15.59 17.08
CA THR A 241 7.26 -16.28 18.02
C THR A 241 6.28 -17.17 17.26
N GLU A 242 5.61 -18.07 17.97
CA GLU A 242 4.41 -18.69 17.45
C GLU A 242 3.39 -17.58 17.09
N ALA A 243 2.75 -17.76 15.93
CA ALA A 243 1.77 -16.78 15.46
C ALA A 243 0.44 -16.96 16.22
N ARG A 244 -0.15 -15.83 16.65
CA ARG A 244 -1.45 -15.81 17.32
C ARG A 244 -2.51 -15.13 16.44
N ASN A 245 -3.72 -15.67 16.45
CA ASN A 245 -4.88 -15.04 15.83
C ASN A 245 -5.14 -13.66 16.48
N MET A 246 -5.43 -12.64 15.68
CA MET A 246 -5.65 -11.27 16.20
C MET A 246 -7.03 -11.06 16.83
N GLY A 247 -7.92 -12.05 16.74
CA GLY A 247 -9.19 -12.09 17.44
C GLY A 247 -10.30 -11.21 16.83
N PRO A 248 -11.50 -11.25 17.42
CA PRO A 248 -12.73 -10.70 16.80
C PRO A 248 -12.82 -9.17 16.77
N LYS A 249 -11.90 -8.44 17.40
CA LYS A 249 -11.80 -6.99 17.23
C LYS A 249 -11.24 -6.62 15.85
N ILE A 250 -10.50 -7.53 15.23
CA ILE A 250 -9.83 -7.36 13.93
C ILE A 250 -10.38 -8.35 12.90
N ASN A 251 -10.41 -9.64 13.22
CA ASN A 251 -10.95 -10.67 12.33
C ASN A 251 -12.49 -10.73 12.43
N SER A 252 -13.15 -11.09 11.35
CA SER A 252 -14.61 -11.12 11.24
C SER A 252 -15.11 -12.40 10.57
N GLY A 253 -16.36 -12.43 10.14
CA GLY A 253 -16.91 -13.49 9.29
C GLY A 253 -16.59 -13.31 7.80
N TYR A 254 -15.60 -12.49 7.44
CA TYR A 254 -15.15 -12.19 6.08
C TYR A 254 -13.67 -12.55 5.91
N PHE A 255 -13.13 -12.31 4.71
CA PHE A 255 -11.72 -12.53 4.41
C PHE A 255 -10.88 -11.33 4.80
N GLU A 256 -9.93 -11.47 5.72
CA GLU A 256 -8.96 -10.45 6.09
C GLU A 256 -7.58 -10.78 5.50
N PHE A 257 -6.98 -9.79 4.83
CA PHE A 257 -5.66 -9.96 4.22
C PHE A 257 -4.94 -8.63 3.97
N GLY A 258 -3.67 -8.72 3.57
CA GLY A 258 -2.90 -7.59 3.06
C GLY A 258 -2.61 -6.53 4.11
N ALA A 259 -2.30 -6.94 5.34
CA ALA A 259 -1.94 -6.04 6.42
C ALA A 259 -0.78 -5.12 6.04
N ARG A 260 -0.85 -3.87 6.50
CA ARG A 260 0.15 -2.81 6.38
C ARG A 260 0.25 -2.06 7.69
N ILE A 261 1.46 -1.90 8.18
CA ILE A 261 1.70 -1.21 9.46
C ILE A 261 2.01 0.25 9.16
N SER A 262 1.42 1.17 9.92
CA SER A 262 1.75 2.59 9.80
C SER A 262 3.22 2.85 10.16
N PRO A 263 3.83 3.93 9.62
CA PRO A 263 5.23 4.25 9.88
C PRO A 263 5.58 4.40 11.36
N ASP A 264 4.65 4.89 12.16
CA ASP A 264 4.79 5.07 13.61
C ASP A 264 4.36 3.84 14.44
N LYS A 265 4.02 2.74 13.79
CA LYS A 265 3.53 1.46 14.35
C LYS A 265 2.22 1.57 15.17
N LYS A 266 1.54 2.71 15.13
CA LYS A 266 0.30 2.89 15.88
C LYS A 266 -0.89 2.21 15.26
N TYR A 267 -0.94 2.17 13.93
CA TYR A 267 -2.10 1.66 13.20
C TYR A 267 -1.71 0.53 12.26
N MET A 268 -2.65 -0.36 12.05
CA MET A 268 -2.60 -1.35 10.98
C MET A 268 -3.73 -1.06 9.99
N PHE A 269 -3.40 -1.05 8.73
CA PHE A 269 -4.33 -1.06 7.60
C PHE A 269 -4.40 -2.47 7.05
N PHE A 270 -5.58 -2.91 6.64
CA PHE A 270 -5.74 -4.21 6.01
C PHE A 270 -6.98 -4.21 5.11
N THR A 271 -7.10 -5.20 4.25
CA THR A 271 -8.27 -5.38 3.41
C THR A 271 -9.22 -6.37 4.06
N ARG A 272 -10.51 -6.03 4.08
CA ARG A 272 -11.59 -6.97 4.39
C ARG A 272 -12.49 -7.10 3.17
N SER A 273 -12.79 -8.34 2.76
CA SER A 273 -13.61 -8.66 1.58
C SER A 273 -14.67 -9.69 1.91
N ASN A 274 -15.84 -9.55 1.32
CA ASN A 274 -16.93 -10.50 1.43
C ASN A 274 -16.86 -11.67 0.43
N GLY A 275 -15.81 -11.73 -0.39
CA GLY A 275 -15.57 -12.80 -1.35
C GLY A 275 -14.09 -12.96 -1.73
N TRP A 276 -13.76 -14.05 -2.43
CA TRP A 276 -12.44 -14.28 -3.00
C TRP A 276 -12.23 -13.47 -4.29
N PHE A 277 -11.00 -13.08 -4.56
CA PHE A 277 -10.58 -12.32 -5.75
C PHE A 277 -11.00 -12.89 -7.10
N ASP A 278 -11.46 -14.16 -7.14
CA ASP A 278 -11.79 -14.86 -8.37
C ASP A 278 -13.25 -14.64 -8.84
N ASN A 279 -14.07 -13.95 -8.05
CA ASN A 279 -15.45 -13.68 -8.42
C ASN A 279 -15.76 -12.17 -8.54
N PRO A 280 -15.60 -11.58 -9.73
CA PRO A 280 -15.81 -10.14 -9.94
C PRO A 280 -17.26 -9.66 -9.73
N TYR A 281 -18.20 -10.57 -9.51
CA TYR A 281 -19.62 -10.24 -9.35
C TYR A 281 -20.10 -10.14 -7.90
N HIS A 282 -19.28 -10.56 -6.93
CA HIS A 282 -19.67 -10.59 -5.52
C HIS A 282 -18.72 -9.83 -4.58
N ASP A 283 -17.61 -9.29 -5.10
CA ASP A 283 -16.58 -8.74 -4.25
C ASP A 283 -16.82 -7.25 -3.97
N THR A 284 -17.15 -6.95 -2.74
CA THR A 284 -16.83 -5.66 -2.15
C THR A 284 -15.66 -5.88 -1.22
N SER A 285 -14.62 -5.08 -1.37
CA SER A 285 -13.54 -5.01 -0.40
C SER A 285 -13.27 -3.57 -0.03
N ASP A 286 -13.03 -3.35 1.25
CA ASP A 286 -12.66 -2.06 1.80
C ASP A 286 -11.34 -2.15 2.54
N ILE A 287 -10.63 -1.02 2.61
CA ILE A 287 -9.50 -0.85 3.50
C ILE A 287 -10.03 -0.55 4.89
N TYR A 288 -9.65 -1.39 5.84
CA TYR A 288 -9.91 -1.19 7.26
C TYR A 288 -8.65 -0.71 7.97
N TRP A 289 -8.82 -0.06 9.10
CA TRP A 289 -7.73 0.29 9.99
C TRP A 289 -8.09 0.11 11.45
N VAL A 290 -7.06 -0.04 12.30
CA VAL A 290 -7.22 -0.32 13.74
C VAL A 290 -6.02 0.22 14.50
N ASP A 291 -6.25 0.70 15.75
CA ASP A 291 -5.18 1.04 16.68
C ASP A 291 -4.54 -0.25 17.22
N LEU A 292 -3.22 -0.36 17.08
CA LEU A 292 -2.46 -1.53 17.52
C LEU A 292 -2.11 -1.52 19.02
N LYS A 293 -2.39 -0.46 19.75
CA LYS A 293 -2.00 -0.29 21.15
C LYS A 293 -2.44 -1.47 22.06
N GLU A 294 -3.66 -1.96 21.86
CA GLU A 294 -4.17 -3.10 22.66
C GLU A 294 -3.75 -4.46 22.07
N HIS A 295 -3.27 -4.49 20.83
CA HIS A 295 -2.95 -5.70 20.10
C HIS A 295 -1.47 -6.08 20.16
N LEU A 296 -0.60 -5.14 20.57
CA LEU A 296 0.84 -5.35 20.72
C LEU A 296 1.25 -5.31 22.19
N PRO A 297 2.22 -6.15 22.62
CA PRO A 297 2.91 -5.96 23.88
C PRO A 297 3.58 -4.57 23.92
N GLU A 298 3.72 -4.00 25.11
CA GLU A 298 4.27 -2.65 25.29
C GLU A 298 5.66 -2.47 24.66
N SER A 299 6.50 -3.49 24.76
CA SER A 299 7.86 -3.50 24.18
C SER A 299 7.92 -3.47 22.66
N TYR A 300 6.78 -3.62 21.96
CA TYR A 300 6.68 -3.63 20.48
C TYR A 300 5.91 -2.43 19.90
N ARG A 301 5.41 -1.54 20.75
CA ARG A 301 4.64 -0.33 20.38
C ARG A 301 5.52 0.79 19.84
#